data_63c99d6a7faee5ce574a5eb819a9a5c2
#
_entry.id   63c99d6a7faee5ce574a5eb819a9a5c2
#
_cell.length_a   1.000
_cell.length_b   1.000
_cell.length_c   1.000
_cell.angle_alpha   90.00
_cell.angle_beta   90.00
_cell.angle_gamma   90.00
#
_symmetry.space_group_name_H-M   'P 1'
#
loop_
_entity.id
_entity.type
_entity.pdbx_description
1 polymer ?
#
loop_
_entity_poly.entity_id
_entity_poly.type
_entity_poly.pdbx_seq_one_letter_code
_entity_poly.pdbx_strand_id
1 'polypeptide(L)'
;GVTKPSDDSLNVNNELQTYVREDKVAQVSNGTLKINLLDDGGTIKSARLYARESTGWKYGYIEASIKLPKGKGTWPAFWMMPVNWQQWPGDGEIDIMESVGYDPDVVVSTIHCTKYNNSGTAIESARRKISNSQTEFHTYGMEWTAEYMTFYEDGEKLLTYRHDASGRAAWDVGPPFSPSL
;
A
#
# COMPACT_ATOMS: atom_id res chain seq x y z
N GLY A 1 6.13 -13.17 6.09
CA GLY A 1 6.54 -12.13 5.16
C GLY A 1 8.02 -12.24 4.85
N VAL A 2 8.45 -11.84 3.71
CA VAL A 2 9.86 -11.84 3.30
C VAL A 2 10.21 -10.45 2.81
N THR A 3 11.22 -9.84 3.46
CA THR A 3 11.86 -8.66 2.87
C THR A 3 12.65 -9.12 1.64
N LYS A 4 12.57 -8.41 0.55
CA LYS A 4 13.57 -8.59 -0.51
C LYS A 4 14.94 -8.10 -0.03
N PRO A 5 16.04 -8.72 -0.45
CA PRO A 5 17.36 -8.14 -0.30
C PRO A 5 17.41 -6.78 -1.02
N SER A 6 18.45 -6.01 -0.77
CA SER A 6 18.69 -4.75 -1.49
C SER A 6 18.56 -4.99 -3.00
N ASP A 7 17.62 -4.31 -3.60
CA ASP A 7 17.32 -4.46 -5.02
C ASP A 7 16.85 -3.08 -5.52
N ASP A 8 17.78 -2.38 -6.15
CA ASP A 8 17.52 -1.05 -6.68
C ASP A 8 16.45 -1.05 -7.79
N SER A 9 16.13 -2.22 -8.36
CA SER A 9 15.04 -2.35 -9.31
C SER A 9 13.66 -2.10 -8.71
N LEU A 10 13.55 -2.06 -7.37
CA LEU A 10 12.33 -1.72 -6.65
C LEU A 10 12.14 -0.21 -6.46
N ASN A 11 13.16 0.61 -6.72
CA ASN A 11 13.09 2.06 -6.60
C ASN A 11 12.57 2.69 -7.91
N VAL A 12 11.35 2.31 -8.26
CA VAL A 12 10.76 2.70 -9.56
C VAL A 12 10.26 4.14 -9.62
N ASN A 13 10.09 4.79 -8.46
CA ASN A 13 9.54 6.15 -8.33
C ASN A 13 10.64 7.19 -7.98
N ASN A 14 11.90 6.91 -8.27
CA ASN A 14 13.05 7.73 -7.84
C ASN A 14 13.16 7.88 -6.31
N GLU A 15 12.77 6.86 -5.60
CA GLU A 15 12.89 6.79 -4.14
C GLU A 15 14.36 6.75 -3.73
N LEU A 16 14.69 7.36 -2.60
CA LEU A 16 16.07 7.51 -2.14
C LEU A 16 16.56 6.34 -1.28
N GLN A 17 15.65 5.52 -0.75
CA GLN A 17 16.02 4.41 0.12
C GLN A 17 16.46 3.18 -0.64
N THR A 18 17.35 2.41 -0.01
CA THR A 18 17.64 1.03 -0.38
C THR A 18 16.86 0.10 0.53
N TYR A 19 16.15 -0.87 -0.04
CA TYR A 19 15.46 -1.91 0.72
C TYR A 19 16.43 -2.98 1.18
N VAL A 20 16.51 -3.20 2.50
CA VAL A 20 17.47 -4.13 3.09
C VAL A 20 16.76 -5.15 4.00
N ARG A 21 17.45 -6.28 4.21
CA ARG A 21 17.01 -7.33 5.13
C ARG A 21 17.85 -7.27 6.39
N GLU A 22 17.59 -6.27 7.21
CA GLU A 22 18.29 -6.04 8.47
C GLU A 22 17.28 -5.90 9.61
N ASP A 23 17.53 -6.54 10.76
CA ASP A 23 16.62 -6.49 11.92
C ASP A 23 16.39 -5.07 12.44
N LYS A 24 17.37 -4.19 12.35
CA LYS A 24 17.21 -2.78 12.71
C LYS A 24 16.24 -2.01 11.80
N VAL A 25 16.00 -2.53 10.59
CA VAL A 25 15.08 -1.93 9.60
C VAL A 25 13.70 -2.56 9.66
N ALA A 26 13.61 -3.88 9.75
CA ALA A 26 12.33 -4.57 9.84
C ALA A 26 12.38 -5.70 10.86
N GLN A 27 11.57 -5.57 11.92
CA GLN A 27 11.54 -6.55 13.02
C GLN A 27 10.14 -6.68 13.63
N VAL A 28 9.87 -7.84 14.17
CA VAL A 28 8.70 -8.08 15.03
C VAL A 28 9.19 -8.08 16.48
N SER A 29 8.67 -7.17 17.29
CA SER A 29 8.99 -7.09 18.71
C SER A 29 7.85 -6.46 19.49
N ASN A 30 7.63 -6.94 20.73
CA ASN A 30 6.55 -6.46 21.60
C ASN A 30 5.17 -6.45 20.93
N GLY A 31 4.86 -7.51 20.16
CA GLY A 31 3.55 -7.67 19.51
C GLY A 31 3.32 -6.82 18.26
N THR A 32 4.33 -6.08 17.79
CA THR A 32 4.19 -5.24 16.59
C THR A 32 5.28 -5.51 15.57
N LEU A 33 4.92 -5.42 14.29
CA LEU A 33 5.88 -5.27 13.20
C LEU A 33 6.34 -3.82 13.15
N LYS A 34 7.64 -3.60 13.07
CA LYS A 34 8.27 -2.29 12.93
C LYS A 34 9.03 -2.23 11.62
N ILE A 35 8.73 -1.23 10.82
CA ILE A 35 9.49 -0.89 9.60
C ILE A 35 10.09 0.49 9.83
N ASN A 36 11.41 0.55 9.90
CA ASN A 36 12.15 1.76 10.18
C ASN A 36 12.78 2.31 8.90
N LEU A 37 12.78 3.64 8.80
CA LEU A 37 13.63 4.35 7.85
C LEU A 37 14.85 4.83 8.62
N LEU A 38 16.03 4.45 8.16
CA LEU A 38 17.31 4.74 8.83
C LEU A 38 18.27 5.41 7.85
N ASP A 39 18.98 6.42 8.35
CA ASP A 39 20.18 6.93 7.69
C ASP A 39 21.40 6.21 8.28
N ASP A 40 22.08 5.42 7.46
CA ASP A 40 23.24 4.63 7.83
C ASP A 40 24.46 5.15 7.07
N GLY A 41 25.05 6.23 7.59
CA GLY A 41 26.23 6.84 7.01
C GLY A 41 25.98 7.47 5.62
N GLY A 42 24.80 8.05 5.42
CA GLY A 42 24.39 8.67 4.16
C GLY A 42 23.64 7.72 3.22
N THR A 43 23.49 6.46 3.61
CA THR A 43 22.64 5.50 2.89
C THR A 43 21.31 5.40 3.59
N ILE A 44 20.25 5.81 2.93
CA ILE A 44 18.89 5.68 3.45
C ILE A 44 18.42 4.23 3.27
N LYS A 45 18.06 3.59 4.37
CA LYS A 45 17.62 2.19 4.40
C LYS A 45 16.18 2.09 4.87
N SER A 46 15.38 1.23 4.25
CA SER A 46 14.03 0.87 4.68
C SER A 46 13.71 -0.57 4.29
N ALA A 47 12.46 -0.98 4.45
CA ALA A 47 12.01 -2.30 4.02
C ALA A 47 10.69 -2.22 3.28
N ARG A 48 10.56 -3.09 2.27
CA ARG A 48 9.33 -3.44 1.59
C ARG A 48 9.04 -4.91 1.89
N LEU A 49 7.94 -5.15 2.59
CA LEU A 49 7.51 -6.50 2.95
C LEU A 49 6.34 -6.92 2.08
N TYR A 50 6.25 -8.20 1.78
CA TYR A 50 5.09 -8.76 1.10
C TYR A 50 4.77 -10.15 1.61
N ALA A 51 3.49 -10.49 1.60
CA ALA A 51 3.06 -11.85 1.90
C ALA A 51 3.45 -12.77 0.73
N ARG A 52 4.16 -13.84 1.05
CA ARG A 52 4.63 -14.81 0.05
C ARG A 52 3.61 -15.92 -0.09
N GLU A 53 2.48 -15.59 -0.68
CA GLU A 53 1.46 -16.58 -1.04
C GLU A 53 1.52 -16.85 -2.54
N SER A 54 1.54 -18.11 -2.91
CA SER A 54 1.64 -18.49 -4.32
C SER A 54 0.38 -18.20 -5.12
N THR A 55 -0.76 -18.10 -4.45
CA THR A 55 -2.08 -17.91 -5.07
C THR A 55 -2.68 -16.54 -4.82
N GLY A 56 -2.17 -15.77 -3.85
CA GLY A 56 -2.75 -14.50 -3.44
C GLY A 56 -4.17 -14.65 -2.89
N TRP A 57 -4.89 -13.55 -2.85
CA TRP A 57 -6.29 -13.49 -2.44
C TRP A 57 -7.14 -12.84 -3.52
N LYS A 58 -8.36 -13.27 -3.62
CA LYS A 58 -9.40 -12.62 -4.39
C LYS A 58 -10.66 -12.60 -3.55
N TYR A 59 -11.18 -11.40 -3.32
CA TYR A 59 -12.30 -11.12 -2.45
C TYR A 59 -11.99 -11.34 -0.95
N GLY A 60 -12.75 -10.69 -0.11
CA GLY A 60 -12.64 -10.77 1.34
C GLY A 60 -12.47 -9.42 2.01
N TYR A 61 -12.17 -9.45 3.28
CA TYR A 61 -11.87 -8.27 4.08
C TYR A 61 -10.41 -8.32 4.53
N ILE A 62 -9.67 -7.27 4.26
CA ILE A 62 -8.25 -7.15 4.58
C ILE A 62 -8.07 -5.88 5.40
N GLU A 63 -7.45 -5.99 6.56
CA GLU A 63 -7.25 -4.86 7.48
C GLU A 63 -5.91 -4.96 8.19
N ALA A 64 -5.31 -3.81 8.46
CA ALA A 64 -4.14 -3.69 9.31
C ALA A 64 -4.29 -2.52 10.30
N SER A 65 -3.83 -2.72 11.53
CA SER A 65 -3.70 -1.66 12.52
C SER A 65 -2.30 -1.06 12.41
N ILE A 66 -2.20 0.21 12.02
CA ILE A 66 -0.94 0.87 11.68
C ILE A 66 -0.83 2.21 12.40
N LYS A 67 0.37 2.48 12.90
CA LYS A 67 0.79 3.80 13.34
C LYS A 67 1.81 4.34 12.34
N LEU A 68 1.52 5.50 11.75
CA LEU A 68 2.32 6.07 10.67
C LEU A 68 3.64 6.69 11.18
N PRO A 69 4.70 6.69 10.36
CA PRO A 69 5.94 7.37 10.69
C PRO A 69 5.79 8.89 10.65
N LYS A 70 6.68 9.58 11.36
CA LYS A 70 6.82 11.04 11.30
C LYS A 70 7.97 11.42 10.38
N GLY A 71 7.83 12.59 9.76
CA GLY A 71 8.93 13.26 9.06
C GLY A 71 8.71 13.40 7.56
N LYS A 72 9.20 14.50 7.02
CA LYS A 72 9.21 14.74 5.56
C LYS A 72 10.08 13.70 4.87
N GLY A 73 9.60 13.21 3.74
CA GLY A 73 10.28 12.18 2.96
C GLY A 73 9.84 10.76 3.29
N THR A 74 9.03 10.54 4.34
CA THR A 74 8.40 9.24 4.56
C THR A 74 7.24 9.02 3.60
N TRP A 75 7.07 7.77 3.17
CA TRP A 75 5.96 7.34 2.32
C TRP A 75 5.56 5.91 2.71
N PRO A 76 4.84 5.74 3.83
CA PRO A 76 4.30 4.46 4.22
C PRO A 76 3.14 4.06 3.32
N ALA A 77 3.03 2.77 3.02
CA ALA A 77 1.94 2.20 2.25
C ALA A 77 1.53 0.82 2.75
N PHE A 78 0.23 0.54 2.70
CA PHE A 78 -0.38 -0.77 2.85
C PHE A 78 -1.22 -1.04 1.61
N TRP A 79 -0.77 -1.96 0.75
CA TRP A 79 -1.22 -2.05 -0.62
C TRP A 79 -1.12 -3.46 -1.21
N MET A 80 -1.68 -3.67 -2.37
CA MET A 80 -1.74 -4.97 -3.03
C MET A 80 -1.38 -4.86 -4.51
N MET A 81 -0.63 -5.86 -4.99
CA MET A 81 -0.33 -6.06 -6.41
C MET A 81 -0.78 -7.43 -6.87
N PRO A 82 -1.11 -7.63 -8.16
CA PRO A 82 -1.36 -8.96 -8.70
C PRO A 82 -0.15 -9.88 -8.52
N VAL A 83 -0.40 -11.14 -8.19
CA VAL A 83 0.68 -12.13 -7.99
C VAL A 83 1.58 -12.27 -9.21
N ASN A 84 1.01 -12.20 -10.41
CA ASN A 84 1.72 -12.37 -11.68
C ASN A 84 1.56 -11.13 -12.58
N TRP A 85 1.72 -9.94 -12.01
CA TRP A 85 1.60 -8.71 -12.79
C TRP A 85 2.65 -8.66 -13.92
N GLN A 86 2.27 -8.14 -15.08
CA GLN A 86 3.10 -7.99 -16.27
C GLN A 86 3.30 -6.52 -16.63
N GLN A 87 2.27 -5.72 -16.45
CA GLN A 87 2.32 -4.31 -16.80
C GLN A 87 1.50 -3.46 -15.82
N TRP A 88 2.10 -2.38 -15.41
CA TRP A 88 1.42 -1.34 -14.64
C TRP A 88 0.95 -0.21 -15.58
N PRO A 89 -0.22 0.39 -15.37
CA PRO A 89 -1.24 0.08 -14.36
C PRO A 89 -2.30 -0.94 -14.84
N GLY A 90 -2.10 -1.55 -16.00
CA GLY A 90 -3.11 -2.39 -16.66
C GLY A 90 -3.56 -3.59 -15.83
N ASP A 91 -2.64 -4.19 -15.10
CA ASP A 91 -2.94 -5.36 -14.26
C ASP A 91 -3.50 -4.97 -12.88
N GLY A 92 -3.51 -3.67 -12.57
CA GLY A 92 -4.08 -3.13 -11.35
C GLY A 92 -3.11 -3.00 -10.20
N GLU A 93 -3.45 -2.07 -9.28
CA GLU A 93 -2.84 -1.86 -7.98
C GLU A 93 -3.92 -1.35 -7.04
N ILE A 94 -3.92 -1.81 -5.80
CA ILE A 94 -4.88 -1.42 -4.78
C ILE A 94 -4.11 -0.87 -3.59
N ASP A 95 -4.20 0.44 -3.36
CA ASP A 95 -3.60 1.09 -2.21
C ASP A 95 -4.66 1.25 -1.14
N ILE A 96 -4.60 0.38 -0.13
CA ILE A 96 -5.55 0.42 1.00
C ILE A 96 -5.27 1.66 1.84
N MET A 97 -3.99 1.97 2.07
CA MET A 97 -3.55 3.17 2.76
C MET A 97 -2.21 3.63 2.24
N GLU A 98 -2.12 4.89 1.88
CA GLU A 98 -0.89 5.61 1.66
C GLU A 98 -0.87 6.91 2.46
N SER A 99 0.32 7.38 2.81
CA SER A 99 0.53 8.69 3.42
C SER A 99 1.88 9.24 3.02
N VAL A 100 2.00 10.56 3.01
CA VAL A 100 3.27 11.24 2.71
C VAL A 100 3.65 12.19 3.83
N GLY A 101 4.90 12.13 4.27
CA GLY A 101 5.33 12.85 5.45
C GLY A 101 5.35 14.38 5.32
N TYR A 102 5.18 14.93 4.12
CA TYR A 102 5.01 16.37 3.93
C TYR A 102 3.55 16.85 4.11
N ASP A 103 2.59 15.93 4.14
CA ASP A 103 1.18 16.19 4.41
C ASP A 103 0.72 15.32 5.60
N PRO A 104 1.15 15.65 6.82
CA PRO A 104 0.98 14.79 7.98
C PRO A 104 -0.47 14.59 8.35
N ASP A 105 -0.77 13.41 8.86
CA ASP A 105 -2.10 12.97 9.26
C ASP A 105 -3.12 12.86 8.11
N VAL A 106 -2.68 12.93 6.87
CA VAL A 106 -3.51 12.66 5.70
C VAL A 106 -3.21 11.29 5.16
N VAL A 107 -4.25 10.50 4.98
CA VAL A 107 -4.18 9.18 4.35
C VAL A 107 -5.00 9.18 3.06
N VAL A 108 -4.60 8.32 2.14
CA VAL A 108 -5.21 8.20 0.81
C VAL A 108 -5.44 6.72 0.54
N SER A 109 -6.62 6.38 0.03
CA SER A 109 -6.87 5.08 -0.60
C SER A 109 -7.00 5.28 -2.10
N THR A 110 -6.39 4.42 -2.90
CA THR A 110 -6.33 4.60 -4.37
C THR A 110 -6.50 3.26 -5.09
N ILE A 111 -7.10 3.31 -6.27
CA ILE A 111 -7.10 2.20 -7.24
C ILE A 111 -6.41 2.69 -8.50
N HIS A 112 -5.40 1.93 -8.94
CA HIS A 112 -4.76 2.13 -10.23
C HIS A 112 -5.16 1.00 -11.19
N CYS A 113 -5.59 1.35 -12.38
CA CYS A 113 -5.89 0.41 -13.45
C CYS A 113 -5.82 1.14 -14.80
N THR A 114 -6.10 0.46 -15.89
CA THR A 114 -6.08 1.09 -17.23
C THR A 114 -6.95 2.34 -17.30
N LYS A 115 -8.09 2.35 -16.63
CA LYS A 115 -9.02 3.49 -16.62
C LYS A 115 -8.58 4.58 -15.65
N TYR A 116 -8.05 4.20 -14.49
CA TYR A 116 -7.69 5.10 -13.41
C TYR A 116 -6.19 5.00 -13.14
N ASN A 117 -5.44 5.99 -13.56
CA ASN A 117 -3.99 6.03 -13.37
C ASN A 117 -3.44 7.47 -13.46
N ASN A 118 -2.22 7.65 -13.01
CA ASN A 118 -1.57 8.95 -12.92
C ASN A 118 -1.28 9.61 -14.29
N SER A 119 -1.39 8.86 -15.38
CA SER A 119 -1.03 9.37 -16.71
C SER A 119 -2.21 9.90 -17.50
N GLY A 120 -3.40 10.04 -16.84
CA GLY A 120 -4.20 10.80 -17.66
C GLY A 120 -5.66 11.01 -17.57
N THR A 121 -6.48 10.22 -16.96
CA THR A 121 -7.90 10.50 -17.13
C THR A 121 -8.70 10.62 -15.85
N ALA A 122 -8.40 9.92 -14.85
CA ALA A 122 -8.98 10.06 -13.52
C ALA A 122 -8.15 9.26 -12.52
N ILE A 123 -8.11 9.70 -11.30
CA ILE A 123 -7.62 8.93 -10.17
C ILE A 123 -8.86 8.55 -9.37
N GLU A 124 -9.09 7.26 -9.19
CA GLU A 124 -10.12 6.81 -8.26
C GLU A 124 -9.49 6.73 -6.89
N SER A 125 -9.54 7.82 -6.16
CA SER A 125 -8.94 7.93 -4.84
C SER A 125 -9.79 8.77 -3.90
N ALA A 126 -9.62 8.55 -2.60
CA ALA A 126 -10.18 9.39 -1.57
C ALA A 126 -9.14 9.68 -0.50
N ARG A 127 -9.28 10.84 0.13
CA ARG A 127 -8.36 11.36 1.15
C ARG A 127 -9.12 11.64 2.43
N ARG A 128 -8.51 11.34 3.56
CA ARG A 128 -9.03 11.71 4.88
C ARG A 128 -7.92 12.19 5.79
N LYS A 129 -8.22 13.17 6.62
CA LYS A 129 -7.35 13.58 7.70
C LYS A 129 -7.68 12.77 8.95
N ILE A 130 -6.70 12.05 9.48
CA ILE A 130 -6.77 11.32 10.75
C ILE A 130 -5.80 11.99 11.71
N SER A 131 -6.33 12.87 12.54
CA SER A 131 -5.55 13.61 13.53
C SER A 131 -4.76 12.69 14.41
N ASN A 132 -3.67 12.56 14.73
CA ASN A 132 -2.91 11.60 15.55
C ASN A 132 -2.51 10.27 14.88
N SER A 133 -2.65 10.14 13.55
CA SER A 133 -2.23 8.94 12.83
C SER A 133 -0.75 8.58 13.02
N GLN A 134 0.08 9.58 13.35
CA GLN A 134 1.51 9.43 13.60
C GLN A 134 1.85 9.16 15.09
N THR A 135 0.87 9.16 15.98
CA THR A 135 1.07 8.93 17.43
C THR A 135 0.27 7.76 17.97
N GLU A 136 -0.84 7.42 17.33
CA GLU A 136 -1.74 6.34 17.69
C GLU A 136 -1.86 5.32 16.57
N PHE A 137 -2.30 4.11 16.91
CA PHE A 137 -2.68 3.10 15.92
C PHE A 137 -4.09 3.35 15.44
N HIS A 138 -4.29 3.29 14.13
CA HIS A 138 -5.56 3.33 13.45
C HIS A 138 -5.73 2.10 12.58
N THR A 139 -6.97 1.71 12.26
CA THR A 139 -7.24 0.59 11.36
C THR A 139 -7.50 1.08 9.94
N TYR A 140 -6.86 0.41 9.00
CA TYR A 140 -7.02 0.67 7.56
C TYR A 140 -7.43 -0.64 6.90
N GLY A 141 -8.57 -0.64 6.24
CA GLY A 141 -9.14 -1.86 5.71
C GLY A 141 -9.81 -1.71 4.36
N MET A 142 -10.04 -2.84 3.72
CA MET A 142 -10.79 -2.92 2.48
C MET A 142 -11.67 -4.17 2.48
N GLU A 143 -12.93 -3.98 2.14
CA GLU A 143 -13.84 -5.05 1.73
C GLU A 143 -13.83 -5.16 0.21
N TRP A 144 -13.54 -6.34 -0.29
CA TRP A 144 -13.50 -6.62 -1.72
C TRP A 144 -14.48 -7.74 -2.07
N THR A 145 -15.42 -7.42 -2.92
CA THR A 145 -16.44 -8.35 -3.46
C THR A 145 -16.33 -8.43 -4.99
N ALA A 146 -17.17 -9.23 -5.63
CA ALA A 146 -17.25 -9.28 -7.08
C ALA A 146 -17.81 -7.97 -7.70
N GLU A 147 -18.49 -7.14 -6.90
CA GLU A 147 -19.22 -5.96 -7.37
C GLU A 147 -18.54 -4.65 -6.98
N TYR A 148 -17.78 -4.64 -5.87
CA TYR A 148 -17.18 -3.42 -5.34
C TYR A 148 -15.96 -3.70 -4.46
N MET A 149 -15.16 -2.66 -4.29
CA MET A 149 -14.16 -2.51 -3.22
C MET A 149 -14.55 -1.31 -2.38
N THR A 150 -14.65 -1.48 -1.07
CA THR A 150 -14.92 -0.39 -0.13
C THR A 150 -13.76 -0.28 0.85
N PHE A 151 -13.20 0.92 0.95
CA PHE A 151 -12.09 1.25 1.83
C PHE A 151 -12.61 1.86 3.13
N TYR A 152 -11.98 1.50 4.23
CA TYR A 152 -12.36 1.91 5.58
C TYR A 152 -11.15 2.42 6.36
N GLU A 153 -11.40 3.40 7.20
CA GLU A 153 -10.47 3.92 8.19
C GLU A 153 -11.20 3.97 9.53
N ASP A 154 -10.68 3.25 10.54
CA ASP A 154 -11.32 3.05 11.85
C ASP A 154 -12.79 2.59 11.74
N GLY A 155 -13.06 1.73 10.76
CA GLY A 155 -14.42 1.25 10.47
C GLY A 155 -15.31 2.24 9.72
N GLU A 156 -14.87 3.46 9.49
CA GLU A 156 -15.57 4.48 8.74
C GLU A 156 -15.28 4.37 7.23
N LYS A 157 -16.31 4.34 6.43
CA LYS A 157 -16.18 4.26 4.97
C LYS A 157 -15.51 5.52 4.41
N LEU A 158 -14.49 5.30 3.58
CA LEU A 158 -13.77 6.35 2.87
C LEU A 158 -14.14 6.41 1.39
N LEU A 159 -14.04 5.30 0.68
CA LEU A 159 -14.24 5.18 -0.75
C LEU A 159 -14.97 3.88 -1.07
N THR A 160 -15.89 3.91 -2.03
CA THR A 160 -16.40 2.69 -2.66
C THR A 160 -16.16 2.78 -4.16
N TYR A 161 -15.32 1.90 -4.66
CA TYR A 161 -15.12 1.68 -6.09
C TYR A 161 -16.04 0.54 -6.55
N ARG A 162 -16.89 0.80 -7.54
CA ARG A 162 -17.78 -0.21 -8.10
C ARG A 162 -17.25 -0.72 -9.41
N HIS A 163 -17.35 -2.04 -9.60
CA HIS A 163 -17.12 -2.64 -10.90
C HIS A 163 -18.12 -2.06 -11.91
N ASP A 164 -17.63 -1.45 -12.95
CA ASP A 164 -18.44 -1.01 -14.08
C ASP A 164 -18.03 -1.79 -15.33
N ALA A 165 -19.03 -2.19 -16.11
CA ALA A 165 -18.82 -2.96 -17.34
C ALA A 165 -18.16 -2.12 -18.47
N SER A 166 -17.93 -0.83 -18.27
CA SER A 166 -17.41 0.09 -19.28
C SER A 166 -15.89 0.25 -19.25
N GLY A 167 -15.20 -0.31 -18.25
CA GLY A 167 -13.76 -0.16 -18.11
C GLY A 167 -13.08 -1.38 -17.52
N ARG A 168 -11.79 -1.53 -17.79
CA ARG A 168 -10.95 -2.48 -17.09
C ARG A 168 -10.73 -2.00 -15.66
N ALA A 169 -11.39 -2.62 -14.74
CA ALA A 169 -11.16 -2.44 -13.34
C ALA A 169 -9.98 -3.29 -12.89
N ALA A 170 -9.40 -2.95 -11.76
CA ALA A 170 -8.29 -3.71 -11.18
C ALA A 170 -8.59 -5.20 -10.99
N TRP A 171 -9.85 -5.60 -10.85
CA TRP A 171 -10.24 -7.00 -10.72
C TRP A 171 -10.63 -7.70 -12.03
N ASP A 172 -10.69 -6.98 -13.16
CA ASP A 172 -10.94 -7.58 -14.48
C ASP A 172 -9.66 -8.13 -15.11
N VAL A 173 -8.52 -7.81 -14.56
CA VAL A 173 -7.23 -7.97 -15.20
C VAL A 173 -6.36 -9.02 -14.52
N GLY A 174 -6.86 -10.13 -14.21
CA GLY A 174 -5.94 -11.17 -13.88
C GLY A 174 -6.01 -11.79 -12.49
N PRO A 175 -4.95 -12.42 -12.09
CA PRO A 175 -4.91 -13.29 -10.92
C PRO A 175 -5.11 -12.53 -9.61
N PRO A 176 -5.41 -13.25 -8.53
CA PRO A 176 -5.59 -12.66 -7.23
C PRO A 176 -4.37 -11.84 -6.77
N PHE A 177 -4.65 -10.77 -6.07
CA PHE A 177 -3.63 -9.90 -5.49
C PHE A 177 -2.99 -10.50 -4.25
N SER A 178 -1.78 -10.08 -3.95
CA SER A 178 -1.14 -10.38 -2.66
C SER A 178 -0.79 -9.08 -1.93
N PRO A 179 -1.08 -8.97 -0.62
CA PRO A 179 -0.76 -7.76 0.15
C PRO A 179 0.75 -7.53 0.21
N SER A 180 1.14 -6.26 0.17
CA SER A 180 2.49 -5.78 0.46
C SER A 180 2.44 -4.69 1.54
N LEU A 181 3.44 -4.62 2.36
CA LEU A 181 3.61 -3.65 3.44
C LEU A 181 4.91 -2.89 3.29
#